data_3d2836c11f90c6f4b038f6e51e3a5885
#
_entry.id   3d2836c11f90c6f4b038f6e51e3a5885
#
_cell.length_a   1.000
_cell.length_b   1.000
_cell.length_c   1.000
_cell.angle_alpha   90.00
_cell.angle_beta   90.00
_cell.angle_gamma   90.00
#
_symmetry.space_group_name_H-M   'P 1'
#
loop_
_entity.id
_entity.type
_entity.pdbx_description
1 polymer ?
#
loop_
_entity_poly.entity_id
_entity_poly.type
_entity_poly.pdbx_seq_one_letter_code
_entity_poly.pdbx_strand_id
1 'polypeptide(L)'
;SIYDPTCGSGGMLVKCLDFLRKKGEPWQGVNVFGQEINALTSAIARMNLYLNGVEDFSIVREDTLAHPAFVDGSRLRKFDVVLANPPYAIKQWNRDAFINDKWGRNFLGTPNQSKADYAFIQHIIASMKDISGRCAILLPHGILFRKEEKEMREKLVKMDLLEAVIAL
;
A
#
# COMPACT_ATOMS: atom_id res chain seq x y z
N SER A 1 -2.96 -12.13 6.62
CA SER A 1 -2.39 -10.80 6.93
C SER A 1 -2.91 -9.75 5.97
N ILE A 2 -3.22 -8.56 6.48
CA ILE A 2 -3.68 -7.39 5.72
C ILE A 2 -2.70 -6.25 5.96
N TYR A 3 -2.34 -5.52 4.91
CA TYR A 3 -1.44 -4.39 4.98
C TYR A 3 -2.00 -3.17 4.26
N ASP A 4 -1.87 -1.99 4.88
CA ASP A 4 -2.12 -0.69 4.26
C ASP A 4 -0.87 0.19 4.41
N PRO A 5 -0.13 0.46 3.32
CA PRO A 5 1.10 1.25 3.35
C PRO A 5 0.88 2.76 3.60
N THR A 6 -0.37 3.21 3.59
CA THR A 6 -0.77 4.61 3.77
C THR A 6 -2.06 4.69 4.59
N CYS A 7 -2.05 4.00 5.73
CA CYS A 7 -3.28 3.61 6.43
C CYS A 7 -4.12 4.78 6.99
N GLY A 8 -3.59 5.98 7.00
CA GLY A 8 -4.29 7.12 7.56
C GLY A 8 -4.76 6.85 8.99
N SER A 9 -6.02 7.08 9.26
CA SER A 9 -6.66 6.76 10.56
C SER A 9 -7.02 5.27 10.75
N GLY A 10 -6.61 4.38 9.85
CA GLY A 10 -6.91 2.95 9.91
C GLY A 10 -8.32 2.55 9.49
N GLY A 11 -9.10 3.49 8.96
CA GLY A 11 -10.51 3.25 8.64
C GLY A 11 -10.74 2.13 7.62
N MET A 12 -9.87 1.99 6.62
CA MET A 12 -9.97 0.92 5.63
C MET A 12 -9.65 -0.45 6.23
N LEU A 13 -8.65 -0.52 7.10
CA LEU A 13 -8.29 -1.74 7.84
C LEU A 13 -9.46 -2.21 8.72
N VAL A 14 -10.07 -1.29 9.49
CA VAL A 14 -11.26 -1.58 10.30
C VAL A 14 -12.42 -2.10 9.44
N LYS A 15 -12.72 -1.42 8.33
CA LYS A 15 -13.81 -1.85 7.42
C LYS A 15 -13.55 -3.23 6.80
N CYS A 16 -12.31 -3.57 6.51
CA CYS A 16 -11.95 -4.89 6.01
C CYS A 16 -12.28 -5.99 7.04
N LEU A 17 -11.92 -5.77 8.31
CA LEU A 17 -12.24 -6.70 9.39
C LEU A 17 -13.74 -6.78 9.67
N ASP A 18 -14.45 -5.65 9.62
CA ASP A 18 -15.91 -5.63 9.72
C ASP A 18 -16.60 -6.39 8.59
N PHE A 19 -16.05 -6.34 7.39
CA PHE A 19 -16.56 -7.13 6.27
C PHE A 19 -16.42 -8.63 6.54
N LEU A 20 -15.27 -9.09 7.02
CA LEU A 20 -15.06 -10.50 7.42
C LEU A 20 -16.02 -10.91 8.53
N ARG A 21 -16.17 -10.07 9.57
CA ARG A 21 -17.11 -10.28 10.67
C ARG A 21 -18.55 -10.45 10.19
N LYS A 22 -19.01 -9.58 9.29
CA LYS A 22 -20.37 -9.65 8.73
C LYS A 22 -20.59 -10.89 7.84
N LYS A 23 -19.54 -11.42 7.24
CA LYS A 23 -19.56 -12.67 6.47
C LYS A 23 -19.50 -13.92 7.32
N GLY A 24 -19.30 -13.79 8.63
CA GLY A 24 -19.09 -14.94 9.54
C GLY A 24 -17.72 -15.59 9.37
N GLU A 25 -16.77 -14.90 8.71
CA GLU A 25 -15.41 -15.41 8.52
C GLU A 25 -14.55 -15.16 9.78
N PRO A 26 -13.55 -16.01 10.06
CA PRO A 26 -12.66 -15.85 11.20
C PRO A 26 -11.79 -14.61 11.00
N TRP A 27 -12.08 -13.55 11.73
CA TRP A 27 -11.38 -12.26 11.64
C TRP A 27 -10.38 -12.03 12.79
N GLN A 28 -10.58 -12.68 13.96
CA GLN A 28 -9.74 -12.51 15.15
C GLN A 28 -8.28 -12.94 14.95
N GLY A 29 -8.03 -13.90 14.06
CA GLY A 29 -6.68 -14.35 13.71
C GLY A 29 -6.03 -13.57 12.57
N VAL A 30 -6.63 -12.46 12.10
CA VAL A 30 -6.08 -11.67 11.02
C VAL A 30 -5.07 -10.66 11.56
N ASN A 31 -3.80 -10.85 11.21
CA ASN A 31 -2.74 -9.89 11.53
C ASN A 31 -2.87 -8.65 10.64
N VAL A 32 -2.94 -7.47 11.26
CA VAL A 32 -3.15 -6.18 10.61
C VAL A 32 -1.90 -5.33 10.67
N PHE A 33 -1.48 -4.82 9.52
CA PHE A 33 -0.29 -3.98 9.38
C PHE A 33 -0.65 -2.66 8.71
N GLY A 34 -0.07 -1.58 9.21
CA GLY A 34 -0.26 -0.25 8.60
C GLY A 34 0.96 0.62 8.75
N GLN A 35 1.16 1.49 7.79
CA GLN A 35 2.20 2.51 7.83
C GLN A 35 1.58 3.88 7.56
N GLU A 36 1.96 4.90 8.34
CA GLU A 36 1.45 6.26 8.22
C GLU A 36 2.56 7.25 8.61
N ILE A 37 2.78 8.24 7.77
CA ILE A 37 3.85 9.23 7.99
C ILE A 37 3.50 10.24 9.10
N ASN A 38 2.23 10.58 9.25
CA ASN A 38 1.77 11.58 10.21
C ASN A 38 1.63 10.98 11.62
N ALA A 39 2.28 11.60 12.61
CA ALA A 39 2.31 11.11 13.98
C ALA A 39 0.92 11.05 14.63
N LEU A 40 0.11 12.09 14.47
CA LEU A 40 -1.24 12.15 15.06
C LEU A 40 -2.15 11.13 14.38
N THR A 41 -2.11 11.07 13.06
CA THR A 41 -2.94 10.15 12.27
C THR A 41 -2.59 8.70 12.57
N SER A 42 -1.30 8.35 12.74
CA SER A 42 -0.89 6.99 13.12
C SER A 42 -1.31 6.62 14.54
N ALA A 43 -1.37 7.60 15.47
CA ALA A 43 -1.91 7.37 16.81
C ALA A 43 -3.43 7.14 16.77
N ILE A 44 -4.15 7.89 15.94
CA ILE A 44 -5.59 7.68 15.70
C ILE A 44 -5.84 6.30 15.10
N ALA A 45 -5.01 5.84 14.16
CA ALA A 45 -5.13 4.51 13.57
C ALA A 45 -5.05 3.40 14.63
N ARG A 46 -4.05 3.47 15.52
CA ARG A 46 -3.91 2.51 16.64
C ARG A 46 -5.13 2.52 17.56
N MET A 47 -5.59 3.72 17.94
CA MET A 47 -6.79 3.87 18.77
C MET A 47 -8.02 3.30 18.09
N ASN A 48 -8.20 3.58 16.79
CA ASN A 48 -9.32 3.09 16.00
C ASN A 48 -9.36 1.55 15.95
N LEU A 49 -8.23 0.90 15.66
CA LEU A 49 -8.14 -0.56 15.67
C LEU A 49 -8.46 -1.13 17.04
N TYR A 50 -7.88 -0.57 18.09
CA TYR A 50 -8.13 -1.00 19.47
C TYR A 50 -9.61 -0.89 19.87
N LEU A 51 -10.25 0.25 19.61
CA LEU A 51 -11.66 0.49 19.89
C LEU A 51 -12.61 -0.43 19.10
N ASN A 52 -12.17 -0.94 17.95
CA ASN A 52 -12.91 -1.90 17.14
C ASN A 52 -12.56 -3.38 17.50
N GLY A 53 -11.87 -3.60 18.63
CA GLY A 53 -11.58 -4.93 19.16
C GLY A 53 -10.51 -5.69 18.37
N VAL A 54 -9.65 -5.00 17.65
CA VAL A 54 -8.51 -5.60 16.96
C VAL A 54 -7.35 -5.67 17.93
N GLU A 55 -6.90 -6.87 18.28
CA GLU A 55 -5.83 -7.09 19.27
C GLU A 55 -4.46 -7.25 18.61
N ASP A 56 -4.41 -7.87 17.42
CA ASP A 56 -3.18 -8.18 16.72
C ASP A 56 -2.97 -7.23 15.53
N PHE A 57 -2.35 -6.09 15.82
CA PHE A 57 -1.99 -5.11 14.80
C PHE A 57 -0.62 -4.47 15.02
N SER A 58 -0.02 -4.01 13.93
CA SER A 58 1.22 -3.24 13.94
C SER A 58 1.05 -1.99 13.06
N ILE A 59 0.92 -0.83 13.68
CA ILE A 59 0.89 0.47 12.99
C ILE A 59 2.19 1.21 13.28
N VAL A 60 2.98 1.42 12.22
CA VAL A 60 4.29 2.08 12.30
C VAL A 60 4.19 3.49 11.71
N ARG A 61 4.74 4.45 12.45
CA ARG A 61 4.91 5.82 11.93
C ARG A 61 6.20 5.91 11.14
N GLU A 62 6.10 5.94 9.80
CA GLU A 62 7.26 6.10 8.93
C GLU A 62 6.82 6.47 7.50
N ASP A 63 7.73 7.05 6.71
CA ASP A 63 7.53 7.28 5.28
C ASP A 63 7.68 5.97 4.49
N THR A 64 6.62 5.50 3.91
CA THR A 64 6.57 4.24 3.17
C THR A 64 7.52 4.19 1.98
N LEU A 65 7.68 5.30 1.27
CA LEU A 65 8.56 5.35 0.11
C LEU A 65 10.02 5.46 0.49
N ALA A 66 10.34 6.24 1.53
CA ALA A 66 11.71 6.41 2.00
C ALA A 66 12.18 5.23 2.88
N HIS A 67 11.33 4.79 3.80
CA HIS A 67 11.67 3.80 4.83
C HIS A 67 10.50 2.81 5.04
N PRO A 68 10.34 1.80 4.18
CA PRO A 68 9.35 0.76 4.41
C PRO A 68 9.63 0.05 5.73
N ALA A 69 8.63 0.04 6.63
CA ALA A 69 8.80 -0.45 8.00
C ALA A 69 8.76 -1.98 8.10
N PHE A 70 8.01 -2.62 7.21
CA PHE A 70 7.83 -4.08 7.26
C PHE A 70 8.79 -4.76 6.29
N VAL A 71 9.92 -5.19 6.84
CA VAL A 71 11.01 -5.83 6.09
C VAL A 71 11.49 -7.09 6.81
N ASP A 72 11.87 -8.09 6.03
CA ASP A 72 12.50 -9.33 6.49
C ASP A 72 13.94 -9.34 5.93
N GLY A 73 14.88 -8.83 6.72
CA GLY A 73 16.26 -8.59 6.29
C GLY A 73 16.34 -7.55 5.17
N SER A 74 16.80 -7.97 3.98
CA SER A 74 16.94 -7.09 2.80
C SER A 74 15.71 -7.07 1.90
N ARG A 75 14.62 -7.76 2.25
CA ARG A 75 13.41 -7.88 1.44
C ARG A 75 12.21 -7.25 2.13
N LEU A 76 11.24 -6.80 1.35
CA LEU A 76 9.93 -6.42 1.88
C LEU A 76 9.21 -7.67 2.39
N ARG A 77 8.56 -7.53 3.54
CA ARG A 77 7.60 -8.51 4.02
C ARG A 77 6.43 -8.63 3.04
N LYS A 78 5.95 -9.85 2.85
CA LYS A 78 4.86 -10.17 1.93
C LYS A 78 3.55 -10.41 2.67
N PHE A 79 2.47 -9.82 2.16
CA PHE A 79 1.14 -9.87 2.75
C PHE A 79 0.14 -10.59 1.84
N ASP A 80 -0.90 -11.17 2.45
CA ASP A 80 -1.98 -11.84 1.71
C ASP A 80 -2.86 -10.83 0.99
N VAL A 81 -3.16 -9.71 1.65
CA VAL A 81 -3.97 -8.62 1.11
C VAL A 81 -3.27 -7.29 1.36
N VAL A 82 -3.13 -6.48 0.31
CA VAL A 82 -2.67 -5.09 0.43
C VAL A 82 -3.76 -4.16 -0.06
N LEU A 83 -4.23 -3.28 0.82
CA LEU A 83 -5.25 -2.28 0.52
C LEU A 83 -4.64 -0.90 0.65
N ALA A 84 -4.88 -0.01 -0.29
CA ALA A 84 -4.32 1.32 -0.20
C ALA A 84 -5.18 2.40 -0.84
N ASN A 85 -5.25 3.53 -0.16
CA ASN A 85 -5.67 4.81 -0.71
C ASN A 85 -4.52 5.80 -0.52
N PRO A 86 -3.46 5.70 -1.34
CA PRO A 86 -2.28 6.55 -1.19
C PRO A 86 -2.61 8.01 -1.47
N PRO A 87 -1.87 8.95 -0.88
CA PRO A 87 -2.05 10.36 -1.18
C PRO A 87 -1.69 10.64 -2.64
N TYR A 88 -2.52 11.44 -3.33
CA TYR A 88 -2.38 11.70 -4.76
C TYR A 88 -1.42 12.84 -5.06
N ALA A 89 -0.70 12.72 -6.17
CA ALA A 89 0.14 13.77 -6.74
C ALA A 89 1.15 14.40 -5.76
N ILE A 90 1.76 13.59 -4.91
CA ILE A 90 2.82 14.06 -4.01
C ILE A 90 3.98 14.58 -4.84
N LYS A 91 4.39 15.81 -4.54
CA LYS A 91 5.52 16.49 -5.21
C LYS A 91 6.83 16.39 -4.41
N GLN A 92 6.72 16.19 -3.10
CA GLN A 92 7.87 16.10 -2.19
C GLN A 92 7.97 14.67 -1.65
N TRP A 93 8.83 13.88 -2.26
CA TRP A 93 9.17 12.53 -1.85
C TRP A 93 10.61 12.22 -2.24
N ASN A 94 11.23 11.28 -1.56
CA ASN A 94 12.65 10.94 -1.78
C ASN A 94 12.80 10.08 -3.05
N ARG A 95 12.68 10.73 -4.22
CA ARG A 95 12.80 10.10 -5.53
C ARG A 95 14.19 9.48 -5.75
N ASP A 96 15.25 10.16 -5.29
CA ASP A 96 16.63 9.69 -5.50
C ASP A 96 16.91 8.40 -4.72
N ALA A 97 16.36 8.26 -3.52
CA ALA A 97 16.42 7.00 -2.79
C ALA A 97 15.63 5.89 -3.50
N PHE A 98 14.54 6.22 -4.19
CA PHE A 98 13.74 5.25 -4.95
C PHE A 98 14.44 4.80 -6.24
N ILE A 99 15.25 5.65 -6.89
CA ILE A 99 16.07 5.25 -8.05
C ILE A 99 16.99 4.07 -7.67
N ASN A 100 17.61 4.14 -6.49
CA ASN A 100 18.52 3.13 -5.96
C ASN A 100 17.84 2.26 -4.89
N ASP A 101 16.58 1.90 -5.12
CA ASP A 101 15.79 1.18 -4.15
C ASP A 101 16.38 -0.20 -3.81
N LYS A 102 16.79 -0.37 -2.57
CA LYS A 102 17.42 -1.62 -2.09
C LYS A 102 16.44 -2.78 -1.88
N TRP A 103 15.14 -2.52 -1.92
CA TRP A 103 14.10 -3.54 -1.74
C TRP A 103 13.48 -4.02 -3.07
N GLY A 104 14.03 -3.57 -4.21
CA GLY A 104 13.59 -4.02 -5.53
C GLY A 104 12.23 -3.47 -5.99
N ARG A 105 11.77 -2.35 -5.43
CA ARG A 105 10.47 -1.75 -5.78
C ARG A 105 10.48 -1.03 -7.12
N ASN A 106 11.64 -0.60 -7.62
CA ASN A 106 11.75 0.20 -8.84
C ASN A 106 11.74 -0.66 -10.13
N PHE A 107 10.80 -1.60 -10.25
CA PHE A 107 10.74 -2.56 -11.36
C PHE A 107 9.99 -2.04 -12.60
N LEU A 108 9.08 -1.09 -12.45
CA LEU A 108 8.43 -0.41 -13.58
C LEU A 108 9.26 0.78 -14.09
N GLY A 109 10.11 1.33 -13.24
CA GLY A 109 10.87 2.55 -13.44
C GLY A 109 10.53 3.61 -12.39
N THR A 110 11.33 4.67 -12.37
CA THR A 110 11.17 5.74 -11.38
C THR A 110 10.17 6.78 -11.85
N PRO A 111 9.09 7.03 -11.10
CA PRO A 111 8.12 8.06 -11.43
C PRO A 111 8.73 9.47 -11.42
N ASN A 112 8.06 10.41 -12.06
CA ASN A 112 8.46 11.82 -12.03
C ASN A 112 8.37 12.38 -10.61
N GLN A 113 9.25 13.32 -10.25
CA GLN A 113 9.27 13.99 -8.95
C GLN A 113 7.90 14.59 -8.57
N SER A 114 7.15 15.07 -9.53
CA SER A 114 5.85 15.71 -9.29
C SER A 114 4.71 14.76 -8.95
N LYS A 115 4.91 13.43 -9.05
CA LYS A 115 3.83 12.43 -8.91
C LYS A 115 4.38 11.08 -8.45
N ALA A 116 4.17 10.74 -7.18
CA ALA A 116 4.64 9.48 -6.60
C ALA A 116 3.66 8.30 -6.81
N ASP A 117 2.59 8.47 -7.57
CA ASP A 117 1.50 7.46 -7.68
C ASP A 117 2.06 6.08 -8.05
N TYR A 118 2.91 5.98 -9.07
CA TYR A 118 3.54 4.71 -9.47
C TYR A 118 4.61 4.18 -8.50
N ALA A 119 5.16 5.02 -7.61
CA ALA A 119 6.02 4.53 -6.54
C ALA A 119 5.22 3.75 -5.50
N PHE A 120 4.03 4.24 -5.13
CA PHE A 120 3.10 3.52 -4.26
C PHE A 120 2.59 2.23 -4.91
N ILE A 121 2.20 2.25 -6.19
CA ILE A 121 1.78 1.05 -6.92
C ILE A 121 2.89 -0.02 -6.85
N GLN A 122 4.13 0.34 -7.13
CA GLN A 122 5.28 -0.57 -7.10
C GLN A 122 5.55 -1.10 -5.69
N HIS A 123 5.46 -0.24 -4.65
CA HIS A 123 5.59 -0.68 -3.26
C HIS A 123 4.50 -1.70 -2.88
N ILE A 124 3.24 -1.44 -3.25
CA ILE A 124 2.10 -2.30 -2.96
C ILE A 124 2.27 -3.67 -3.62
N ILE A 125 2.59 -3.70 -4.91
CA ILE A 125 2.84 -4.94 -5.65
C ILE A 125 4.03 -5.70 -5.05
N ALA A 126 5.12 -5.00 -4.73
CA ALA A 126 6.31 -5.60 -4.12
C ALA A 126 6.04 -6.16 -2.71
N SER A 127 5.03 -5.68 -2.01
CA SER A 127 4.61 -6.15 -0.68
C SER A 127 3.55 -7.26 -0.73
N MET A 128 3.04 -7.59 -1.88
CA MET A 128 2.03 -8.65 -2.08
C MET A 128 2.70 -10.02 -2.20
N LYS A 129 2.11 -11.08 -1.65
CA LYS A 129 2.57 -12.46 -1.88
C LYS A 129 2.50 -12.82 -3.37
N ASP A 130 3.52 -13.48 -3.88
CA ASP A 130 3.72 -13.65 -5.32
C ASP A 130 2.62 -14.50 -6.00
N ILE A 131 2.07 -15.49 -5.32
CA ILE A 131 1.09 -16.45 -5.91
C ILE A 131 -0.34 -16.16 -5.40
N SER A 132 -0.49 -15.96 -4.11
CA SER A 132 -1.80 -15.87 -3.45
C SER A 132 -2.19 -14.47 -3.02
N GLY A 133 -1.26 -13.51 -3.10
CA GLY A 133 -1.49 -12.15 -2.67
C GLY A 133 -2.43 -11.41 -3.61
N ARG A 134 -3.22 -10.52 -3.04
CA ARG A 134 -4.12 -9.62 -3.78
C ARG A 134 -3.98 -8.19 -3.27
N CYS A 135 -4.20 -7.22 -4.15
CA CYS A 135 -4.26 -5.83 -3.74
C CYS A 135 -5.44 -5.09 -4.38
N ALA A 136 -5.91 -4.08 -3.68
CA ALA A 136 -6.82 -3.08 -4.21
C ALA A 136 -6.29 -1.69 -3.88
N ILE A 137 -6.21 -0.83 -4.91
CA ILE A 137 -5.61 0.49 -4.81
C ILE A 137 -6.58 1.52 -5.35
N LEU A 138 -6.91 2.52 -4.55
CA LEU A 138 -7.64 3.70 -5.02
C LEU A 138 -6.64 4.70 -5.58
N LEU A 139 -6.85 5.13 -6.82
CA LEU A 139 -5.91 5.98 -7.54
C LEU A 139 -6.62 7.09 -8.30
N PRO A 140 -5.95 8.21 -8.57
CA PRO A 140 -6.55 9.27 -9.39
C PRO A 140 -6.68 8.81 -10.83
N HIS A 141 -7.80 9.16 -11.47
CA HIS A 141 -8.11 8.79 -12.84
C HIS A 141 -6.99 9.07 -13.85
N GLY A 142 -6.21 10.12 -13.61
CA GLY A 142 -5.10 10.53 -14.45
C GLY A 142 -4.02 9.45 -14.70
N ILE A 143 -3.83 8.49 -13.79
CA ILE A 143 -2.83 7.43 -13.96
C ILE A 143 -3.07 6.57 -15.20
N LEU A 144 -4.32 6.53 -15.68
CA LEU A 144 -4.71 5.71 -16.83
C LEU A 144 -4.24 6.29 -18.18
N PHE A 145 -3.96 7.60 -18.26
CA PHE A 145 -3.68 8.25 -19.55
C PHE A 145 -2.55 9.28 -19.55
N ARG A 146 -1.92 9.61 -18.41
CA ARG A 146 -0.78 10.54 -18.39
C ARG A 146 0.37 10.04 -19.27
N LYS A 147 0.91 10.93 -20.11
CA LYS A 147 1.97 10.58 -21.07
C LYS A 147 3.28 10.17 -20.38
N GLU A 148 3.63 10.85 -19.31
CA GLU A 148 4.87 10.63 -18.55
C GLU A 148 4.95 9.24 -17.91
N GLU A 149 3.81 8.61 -17.68
CA GLU A 149 3.69 7.30 -17.03
C GLU A 149 3.40 6.15 -18.02
N LYS A 150 3.40 6.45 -19.33
CA LYS A 150 3.05 5.50 -20.40
C LYS A 150 3.87 4.21 -20.31
N GLU A 151 5.20 4.32 -20.23
CA GLU A 151 6.09 3.15 -20.20
C GLU A 151 5.86 2.27 -18.95
N MET A 152 5.62 2.90 -17.79
CA MET A 152 5.30 2.17 -16.55
C MET A 152 3.97 1.42 -16.70
N ARG A 153 2.94 2.07 -17.29
CA ARG A 153 1.66 1.40 -17.57
C ARG A 153 1.81 0.22 -18.51
N GLU A 154 2.57 0.38 -19.60
CA GLU A 154 2.82 -0.70 -20.55
C GLU A 154 3.50 -1.90 -19.88
N LYS A 155 4.50 -1.64 -19.03
CA LYS A 155 5.16 -2.71 -18.25
C LYS A 155 4.18 -3.39 -17.30
N LEU A 156 3.39 -2.60 -16.54
CA LEU A 156 2.41 -3.14 -15.60
C LEU A 156 1.38 -4.06 -16.28
N VAL A 157 0.85 -3.62 -17.43
CA VAL A 157 -0.09 -4.43 -18.22
C VAL A 157 0.57 -5.72 -18.74
N LYS A 158 1.83 -5.63 -19.22
CA LYS A 158 2.57 -6.81 -19.71
C LYS A 158 2.90 -7.83 -18.60
N MET A 159 2.92 -7.42 -17.35
CA MET A 159 3.11 -8.32 -16.21
C MET A 159 1.88 -9.17 -15.88
N ASP A 160 0.75 -8.91 -16.53
CA ASP A 160 -0.53 -9.64 -16.34
C ASP A 160 -1.01 -9.68 -14.88
N LEU A 161 -0.80 -8.59 -14.15
CA LEU A 161 -1.18 -8.46 -12.74
C LEU A 161 -2.53 -7.77 -12.53
N LEU A 162 -3.08 -7.14 -13.59
CA LEU A 162 -4.32 -6.38 -13.50
C LEU A 162 -5.53 -7.30 -13.66
N GLU A 163 -6.30 -7.47 -12.61
CA GLU A 163 -7.57 -8.23 -12.66
C GLU A 163 -8.75 -7.33 -13.12
N ALA A 164 -8.80 -6.09 -12.65
CA ALA A 164 -9.87 -5.16 -12.98
C ALA A 164 -9.46 -3.69 -12.79
N VAL A 165 -10.09 -2.82 -13.56
CA VAL A 165 -10.09 -1.37 -13.37
C VAL A 165 -11.54 -0.94 -13.20
N ILE A 166 -11.87 -0.35 -12.04
CA ILE A 166 -13.23 0.07 -11.67
C ILE A 166 -13.25 1.58 -11.61
N ALA A 167 -14.13 2.20 -12.40
CA ALA A 167 -14.42 3.63 -12.29
C ALA A 167 -15.42 3.87 -11.14
N LEU A 168 -15.10 4.81 -10.25
CA LEU A 168 -15.94 5.23 -9.13
C LEU A 168 -16.59 6.59 -9.41
#